data_f4b170277b5bf142ab36ee0ce0f53f9c
#
_entry.id   f4b170277b5bf142ab36ee0ce0f53f9c
#
_cell.length_a   1.000
_cell.length_b   1.000
_cell.length_c   1.000
_cell.angle_alpha   90.00
_cell.angle_beta   90.00
_cell.angle_gamma   90.00
#
_symmetry.space_group_name_H-M   'P 1'
#
loop_
_entity.id
_entity.type
_entity.pdbx_description
1 polymer ?
#
loop_
_entity_poly.entity_id
_entity_poly.type
_entity_poly.pdbx_seq_one_letter_code
_entity_poly.pdbx_strand_id
1 'polypeptide(L)'
;IYLTMDHEPRQWLLLAIDARTGRDLWRVHKPKEHEAFGWSTPYVWRHALRTEIITAGDLEVRSYDLDGKLLWQFGRLSVNTTPTPYTANGLLYVSSGYPSDRTRPIVAIRPGASGDISLKNGETSNQFVAWYQSSGASYMNSSLVYGDYHYTLLTQGFLICHEAKSGKLVYNRQRIDFNSTGFTASLWAYNGKIFPITEEGDTYAIQPGPEFKVIGKNPLDEMVMATPAIARGSVFIRTASHLYRIAKR
;
A
#
# COMPACT_ATOMS: atom_id res chain seq x y z
N ILE A 1 -5.93 -3.09 -18.96
CA ILE A 1 -4.77 -2.72 -18.12
C ILE A 1 -4.87 -1.23 -17.82
N TYR A 2 -4.60 -0.84 -16.58
CA TYR A 2 -4.53 0.57 -16.17
C TYR A 2 -3.10 0.91 -15.77
N LEU A 3 -2.59 2.06 -16.26
CA LEU A 3 -1.25 2.57 -15.97
C LEU A 3 -1.32 4.04 -15.56
N THR A 4 -0.50 4.42 -14.60
CA THR A 4 -0.23 5.83 -14.28
C THR A 4 1.17 6.22 -14.76
N MET A 5 1.30 7.47 -15.22
CA MET A 5 2.57 8.10 -15.56
C MET A 5 2.65 9.41 -14.77
N ASP A 6 3.20 9.36 -13.56
CA ASP A 6 3.19 10.46 -12.60
C ASP A 6 4.60 10.98 -12.26
N HIS A 7 5.58 10.73 -13.13
CA HIS A 7 6.98 11.10 -12.91
C HIS A 7 7.59 11.96 -14.03
N GLU A 8 6.89 12.11 -15.15
CA GLU A 8 7.36 12.93 -16.25
C GLU A 8 6.95 14.40 -16.06
N PRO A 9 7.84 15.39 -16.33
CA PRO A 9 7.55 16.81 -16.06
C PRO A 9 6.33 17.38 -16.78
N ARG A 10 5.80 16.68 -17.79
CA ARG A 10 4.71 17.18 -18.66
C ARG A 10 3.58 16.18 -18.89
N GLN A 11 3.64 14.98 -18.31
CA GLN A 11 2.65 13.93 -18.60
C GLN A 11 2.18 13.25 -17.31
N TRP A 12 1.15 13.83 -16.72
CA TRP A 12 0.45 13.19 -15.61
C TRP A 12 -0.79 12.51 -16.19
N LEU A 13 -0.66 11.20 -16.43
CA LEU A 13 -1.65 10.44 -17.17
C LEU A 13 -2.14 9.24 -16.36
N LEU A 14 -3.43 8.96 -16.52
CA LEU A 14 -4.00 7.64 -16.30
C LEU A 14 -4.43 7.08 -17.65
N LEU A 15 -3.97 5.89 -18.00
CA LEU A 15 -4.27 5.21 -19.25
C LEU A 15 -5.04 3.93 -18.99
N ALA A 16 -6.04 3.66 -19.86
CA ALA A 16 -6.62 2.33 -20.02
C ALA A 16 -6.17 1.74 -21.35
N ILE A 17 -5.68 0.51 -21.30
CA ILE A 17 -5.10 -0.21 -22.44
C ILE A 17 -5.83 -1.54 -22.60
N ASP A 18 -6.25 -1.86 -23.82
CA ASP A 18 -6.78 -3.18 -24.14
C ASP A 18 -5.71 -4.25 -23.93
N ALA A 19 -5.97 -5.23 -23.08
CA ALA A 19 -4.98 -6.22 -22.67
C ALA A 19 -4.57 -7.21 -23.79
N ARG A 20 -5.38 -7.33 -24.84
CA ARG A 20 -5.12 -8.25 -25.94
C ARG A 20 -4.36 -7.58 -27.09
N THR A 21 -4.68 -6.30 -27.35
CA THR A 21 -4.18 -5.59 -28.52
C THR A 21 -3.09 -4.58 -28.19
N GLY A 22 -2.97 -4.18 -26.92
CA GLY A 22 -2.07 -3.10 -26.48
C GLY A 22 -2.51 -1.70 -26.89
N ARG A 23 -3.71 -1.56 -27.47
CA ARG A 23 -4.23 -0.25 -27.92
C ARG A 23 -4.81 0.53 -26.74
N ASP A 24 -4.60 1.85 -26.74
CA ASP A 24 -5.25 2.73 -25.80
C ASP A 24 -6.77 2.72 -26.01
N LEU A 25 -7.49 2.53 -24.91
CA LEU A 25 -8.92 2.68 -24.85
C LEU A 25 -9.31 4.14 -24.55
N TRP A 26 -8.63 4.74 -23.57
CA TRP A 26 -8.75 6.15 -23.23
C TRP A 26 -7.52 6.64 -22.44
N ARG A 27 -7.36 7.95 -22.38
CA ARG A 27 -6.34 8.66 -21.62
C ARG A 27 -6.97 9.79 -20.83
N VAL A 28 -6.61 9.92 -19.56
CA VAL A 28 -7.00 11.04 -18.70
C VAL A 28 -5.76 11.80 -18.31
N HIS A 29 -5.70 13.09 -18.66
CA HIS A 29 -4.69 13.99 -18.14
C HIS A 29 -5.09 14.39 -16.72
N LYS A 30 -4.26 14.04 -15.75
CA LYS A 30 -4.47 14.46 -14.37
C LYS A 30 -3.92 15.88 -14.19
N PRO A 31 -4.65 16.79 -13.51
CA PRO A 31 -4.07 18.07 -13.16
C PRO A 31 -2.84 17.86 -12.29
N LYS A 32 -1.75 18.55 -12.60
CA LYS A 32 -0.56 18.63 -11.75
C LYS A 32 -0.69 19.88 -10.89
N GLU A 33 -1.11 19.70 -9.66
CA GLU A 33 -1.29 20.81 -8.70
C GLU A 33 -0.04 21.03 -7.85
N HIS A 34 0.80 20.00 -7.72
CA HIS A 34 2.01 20.01 -6.89
C HIS A 34 3.21 19.44 -7.63
N GLU A 35 4.42 19.71 -7.16
CA GLU A 35 5.65 19.10 -7.65
C GLU A 35 5.96 17.77 -6.91
N ALA A 36 4.96 16.92 -6.77
CA ALA A 36 5.07 15.61 -6.15
C ALA A 36 4.94 14.50 -7.20
N PHE A 37 5.53 13.34 -6.94
CA PHE A 37 5.51 12.20 -7.85
C PHE A 37 4.69 11.05 -7.29
N GLY A 38 4.24 10.14 -8.16
CA GLY A 38 3.53 8.93 -7.80
C GLY A 38 4.16 7.71 -8.48
N TRP A 39 4.55 6.73 -7.69
CA TRP A 39 5.01 5.42 -8.16
C TRP A 39 4.05 4.29 -7.75
N SER A 40 2.91 4.67 -7.19
CA SER A 40 1.89 3.73 -6.76
C SER A 40 1.20 3.07 -7.96
N THR A 41 0.99 1.77 -7.88
CA THR A 41 0.24 1.02 -8.90
C THR A 41 -1.25 1.34 -8.80
N PRO A 42 -1.95 1.64 -9.92
CA PRO A 42 -3.41 1.78 -9.91
C PRO A 42 -4.09 0.53 -9.36
N TYR A 43 -5.11 0.73 -8.54
CA TYR A 43 -5.88 -0.36 -7.93
C TYR A 43 -7.32 -0.36 -8.43
N VAL A 44 -7.84 -1.52 -8.83
CA VAL A 44 -9.24 -1.67 -9.25
C VAL A 44 -10.08 -2.09 -8.04
N TRP A 45 -10.83 -1.14 -7.51
CA TRP A 45 -11.74 -1.36 -6.38
C TRP A 45 -13.12 -1.78 -6.83
N ARG A 46 -13.48 -3.03 -6.54
CA ARG A 46 -14.82 -3.57 -6.81
C ARG A 46 -15.61 -3.65 -5.51
N HIS A 47 -16.75 -3.00 -5.46
CA HIS A 47 -17.67 -3.03 -4.33
C HIS A 47 -19.13 -3.03 -4.81
N ALA A 48 -20.09 -3.23 -3.89
CA ALA A 48 -21.50 -3.41 -4.24
C ALA A 48 -22.13 -2.25 -5.04
N LEU A 49 -21.58 -1.04 -4.92
CA LEU A 49 -22.15 0.15 -5.58
C LEU A 49 -21.60 0.36 -6.99
N ARG A 50 -20.31 0.06 -7.22
CA ARG A 50 -19.64 0.24 -8.53
C ARG A 50 -18.22 -0.32 -8.52
N THR A 51 -17.57 -0.30 -9.69
CA THR A 51 -16.13 -0.54 -9.84
C THR A 51 -15.42 0.79 -10.05
N GLU A 52 -14.31 1.00 -9.37
CA GLU A 52 -13.51 2.22 -9.39
C GLU A 52 -12.04 1.92 -9.68
N ILE A 53 -11.36 2.86 -10.34
CA ILE A 53 -9.91 2.84 -10.54
C ILE A 53 -9.31 3.86 -9.59
N ILE A 54 -8.50 3.38 -8.66
CA ILE A 54 -7.88 4.19 -7.62
C ILE A 54 -6.43 4.49 -8.01
N THR A 55 -6.04 5.76 -7.97
CA THR A 55 -4.66 6.21 -8.14
C THR A 55 -4.22 6.98 -6.90
N ALA A 56 -2.95 6.86 -6.52
CA ALA A 56 -2.35 7.62 -5.43
C ALA A 56 -1.05 8.25 -5.90
N GLY A 57 -0.92 9.56 -5.74
CA GLY A 57 0.21 10.37 -6.18
C GLY A 57 -0.13 11.85 -6.15
N ASP A 58 0.84 12.72 -6.31
CA ASP A 58 0.67 14.19 -6.28
C ASP A 58 -0.08 14.70 -5.03
N LEU A 59 0.25 14.17 -3.85
CA LEU A 59 -0.38 14.46 -2.56
C LEU A 59 -1.85 14.00 -2.42
N GLU A 60 -2.40 13.29 -3.41
CA GLU A 60 -3.81 12.94 -3.47
C GLU A 60 -4.07 11.48 -3.80
N VAL A 61 -5.25 11.02 -3.39
CA VAL A 61 -5.92 9.85 -3.95
C VAL A 61 -7.00 10.33 -4.89
N ARG A 62 -7.08 9.76 -6.08
CA ARG A 62 -8.17 10.02 -7.02
C ARG A 62 -8.82 8.71 -7.43
N SER A 63 -10.13 8.73 -7.54
CA SER A 63 -10.94 7.62 -8.04
C SER A 63 -11.60 7.96 -9.34
N TYR A 64 -11.58 7.04 -10.28
CA TYR A 64 -12.19 7.16 -11.60
C TYR A 64 -13.13 6.00 -11.86
N ASP A 65 -14.15 6.24 -12.69
CA ASP A 65 -14.93 5.13 -13.25
C ASP A 65 -14.15 4.39 -14.36
N LEU A 66 -14.77 3.38 -14.97
CA LEU A 66 -14.13 2.58 -16.01
C LEU A 66 -13.94 3.33 -17.33
N ASP A 67 -14.61 4.46 -17.50
CA ASP A 67 -14.51 5.36 -18.67
C ASP A 67 -13.54 6.52 -18.44
N GLY A 68 -12.88 6.57 -17.26
CA GLY A 68 -11.89 7.58 -16.90
C GLY A 68 -12.47 8.88 -16.32
N LYS A 69 -13.76 8.94 -15.99
CA LYS A 69 -14.37 10.10 -15.33
C LYS A 69 -13.99 10.10 -13.84
N LEU A 70 -13.52 11.25 -13.34
CA LEU A 70 -13.23 11.46 -11.91
C LEU A 70 -14.53 11.34 -11.10
N LEU A 71 -14.49 10.48 -10.08
CA LEU A 71 -15.60 10.23 -9.16
C LEU A 71 -15.44 10.98 -7.84
N TRP A 72 -14.25 10.90 -7.25
CA TRP A 72 -13.89 11.59 -6.01
C TRP A 72 -12.37 11.75 -5.87
N GLN A 73 -11.97 12.65 -4.99
CA GLN A 73 -10.59 12.89 -4.60
C GLN A 73 -10.46 13.07 -3.09
N PHE A 74 -9.26 12.77 -2.59
CA PHE A 74 -8.87 12.98 -1.20
C PHE A 74 -7.44 13.53 -1.16
N GLY A 75 -7.25 14.72 -0.62
CA GLY A 75 -5.95 15.34 -0.40
C GLY A 75 -5.25 14.83 0.88
N ARG A 76 -4.10 15.45 1.23
CA ARG A 76 -3.29 15.20 2.43
C ARG A 76 -2.47 13.89 2.42
N LEU A 77 -2.08 13.37 1.27
CA LEU A 77 -1.00 12.40 1.22
C LEU A 77 0.36 13.09 1.45
N SER A 78 1.43 12.33 1.61
CA SER A 78 2.79 12.84 1.49
C SER A 78 3.24 12.89 0.03
N VAL A 79 4.30 13.62 -0.28
CA VAL A 79 4.92 13.59 -1.62
C VAL A 79 5.46 12.19 -1.93
N ASN A 80 5.68 11.92 -3.22
CA ASN A 80 6.36 10.70 -3.67
C ASN A 80 5.72 9.39 -3.19
N THR A 81 4.41 9.26 -3.38
CA THR A 81 3.65 8.08 -2.96
C THR A 81 4.08 6.82 -3.71
N THR A 82 4.53 5.80 -2.97
CA THR A 82 4.97 4.51 -3.50
C THR A 82 4.00 3.36 -3.15
N PRO A 83 3.47 3.26 -1.92
CA PRO A 83 2.59 2.16 -1.53
C PRO A 83 1.35 2.04 -2.41
N THR A 84 1.00 0.81 -2.77
CA THR A 84 -0.19 0.51 -3.56
C THR A 84 -1.45 0.54 -2.69
N PRO A 85 -2.54 1.21 -3.10
CA PRO A 85 -3.85 1.09 -2.48
C PRO A 85 -4.35 -0.35 -2.51
N TYR A 86 -5.14 -0.75 -1.51
CA TYR A 86 -5.76 -2.08 -1.49
C TYR A 86 -7.04 -2.07 -0.65
N THR A 87 -7.82 -3.13 -0.74
CA THR A 87 -9.08 -3.26 0.02
C THR A 87 -9.07 -4.44 0.96
N ALA A 88 -9.65 -4.23 2.14
CA ALA A 88 -9.93 -5.26 3.12
C ALA A 88 -11.11 -4.82 4.01
N ASN A 89 -11.85 -5.77 4.57
CA ASN A 89 -12.94 -5.50 5.52
C ASN A 89 -13.96 -4.44 5.04
N GLY A 90 -14.19 -4.33 3.72
CA GLY A 90 -15.11 -3.38 3.10
C GLY A 90 -14.59 -1.94 2.99
N LEU A 91 -13.34 -1.68 3.31
CA LEU A 91 -12.68 -0.38 3.22
C LEU A 91 -11.54 -0.40 2.19
N LEU A 92 -11.28 0.76 1.58
CA LEU A 92 -10.07 1.03 0.81
C LEU A 92 -9.02 1.65 1.72
N TYR A 93 -7.82 1.09 1.72
CA TYR A 93 -6.67 1.60 2.48
C TYR A 93 -5.66 2.23 1.54
N VAL A 94 -5.23 3.44 1.88
CA VAL A 94 -4.18 4.16 1.17
C VAL A 94 -3.18 4.70 2.20
N SER A 95 -1.91 4.61 1.89
CA SER A 95 -0.84 5.13 2.74
C SER A 95 0.22 5.84 1.90
N SER A 96 0.89 6.82 2.51
CA SER A 96 1.95 7.59 1.87
C SER A 96 2.90 8.11 2.93
N GLY A 97 4.20 7.78 2.84
CA GLY A 97 5.13 7.98 3.94
C GLY A 97 6.51 8.49 3.56
N TYR A 98 6.60 9.52 2.69
CA TYR A 98 7.91 10.08 2.32
C TYR A 98 8.68 10.60 3.54
N PRO A 99 9.96 10.23 3.71
CA PRO A 99 10.68 10.46 4.98
C PRO A 99 10.84 11.92 5.38
N SER A 100 10.91 12.85 4.40
CA SER A 100 11.09 14.29 4.67
C SER A 100 9.80 15.03 5.00
N ASP A 101 8.62 14.37 4.82
CA ASP A 101 7.35 15.01 5.09
C ASP A 101 6.99 14.98 6.58
N ARG A 102 6.31 16.05 7.03
CA ARG A 102 5.78 16.13 8.39
C ARG A 102 4.66 15.12 8.64
N THR A 103 3.85 14.87 7.60
CA THR A 103 2.77 13.89 7.65
C THR A 103 3.11 12.67 6.82
N ARG A 104 2.85 11.50 7.37
CA ARG A 104 2.99 10.21 6.71
C ARG A 104 1.71 9.43 6.92
N PRO A 105 0.66 9.79 6.16
CA PRO A 105 -0.70 9.40 6.49
C PRO A 105 -1.03 7.96 6.09
N ILE A 106 -1.98 7.42 6.86
CA ILE A 106 -2.76 6.24 6.50
C ILE A 106 -4.22 6.65 6.53
N VAL A 107 -4.98 6.31 5.50
CA VAL A 107 -6.40 6.59 5.40
C VAL A 107 -7.19 5.36 5.01
N ALA A 108 -8.34 5.16 5.64
CA ALA A 108 -9.33 4.15 5.28
C ALA A 108 -10.61 4.82 4.77
N ILE A 109 -11.06 4.44 3.57
CA ILE A 109 -12.15 5.11 2.85
C ILE A 109 -13.30 4.11 2.66
N ARG A 110 -14.53 4.57 2.89
CA ARG A 110 -15.76 3.81 2.68
C ARG A 110 -16.17 3.83 1.21
N PRO A 111 -16.82 2.80 0.70
CA PRO A 111 -17.41 2.81 -0.63
C PRO A 111 -18.50 3.87 -0.79
N GLY A 112 -18.72 4.32 -2.03
CA GLY A 112 -19.76 5.29 -2.36
C GLY A 112 -19.35 6.77 -2.24
N ALA A 113 -18.06 7.06 -2.08
CA ALA A 113 -17.53 8.41 -2.04
C ALA A 113 -17.79 9.16 -3.35
N SER A 114 -18.00 10.48 -3.28
CA SER A 114 -18.20 11.38 -4.44
C SER A 114 -17.71 12.79 -4.14
N GLY A 115 -17.15 13.47 -5.16
CA GLY A 115 -16.60 14.82 -5.04
C GLY A 115 -15.33 14.88 -4.20
N ASP A 116 -15.05 16.01 -3.58
CA ASP A 116 -13.91 16.15 -2.67
C ASP A 116 -14.29 15.64 -1.28
N ILE A 117 -13.60 14.56 -0.83
CA ILE A 117 -13.83 13.94 0.47
C ILE A 117 -12.72 14.27 1.49
N SER A 118 -11.89 15.26 1.18
CA SER A 118 -10.78 15.67 2.05
C SER A 118 -11.27 16.12 3.42
N LEU A 119 -10.48 15.80 4.44
CA LEU A 119 -10.76 16.17 5.82
C LEU A 119 -10.47 17.66 6.06
N LYS A 120 -11.29 18.32 6.86
CA LYS A 120 -11.01 19.66 7.37
C LYS A 120 -9.92 19.59 8.45
N ASN A 121 -9.39 20.76 8.85
CA ASN A 121 -8.38 20.80 9.90
C ASN A 121 -8.89 20.22 11.22
N GLY A 122 -8.13 19.30 11.79
CA GLY A 122 -8.46 18.63 13.04
C GLY A 122 -9.37 17.41 12.90
N GLU A 123 -10.01 17.19 11.74
CA GLU A 123 -10.82 15.99 11.52
C GLU A 123 -9.93 14.76 11.26
N THR A 124 -10.38 13.62 11.75
CA THR A 124 -9.79 12.30 11.52
C THR A 124 -10.75 11.32 10.86
N SER A 125 -11.99 11.75 10.60
CA SER A 125 -13.02 10.99 9.89
C SER A 125 -14.12 11.91 9.36
N ASN A 126 -14.88 11.44 8.37
CA ASN A 126 -16.10 12.08 7.88
C ASN A 126 -17.07 11.00 7.34
N GLN A 127 -18.08 11.39 6.55
CA GLN A 127 -19.02 10.45 5.95
C GLN A 127 -18.31 9.34 5.14
N PHE A 128 -17.26 9.67 4.37
CA PHE A 128 -16.57 8.74 3.48
C PHE A 128 -15.22 8.27 4.02
N VAL A 129 -14.53 9.07 4.82
CA VAL A 129 -13.30 8.67 5.49
C VAL A 129 -13.66 7.97 6.80
N ALA A 130 -13.37 6.65 6.88
CA ALA A 130 -13.62 5.86 8.08
C ALA A 130 -12.70 6.30 9.23
N TRP A 131 -11.42 6.46 8.92
CA TRP A 131 -10.41 6.99 9.82
C TRP A 131 -9.18 7.49 9.05
N TYR A 132 -8.43 8.36 9.69
CA TYR A 132 -7.20 8.94 9.19
C TYR A 132 -6.18 9.04 10.31
N GLN A 133 -4.97 8.53 10.05
CA GLN A 133 -3.79 8.73 10.89
C GLN A 133 -2.80 9.62 10.14
N SER A 134 -2.35 10.71 10.76
CA SER A 134 -1.42 11.66 10.13
C SER A 134 0.03 11.16 10.09
N SER A 135 0.31 10.02 10.73
CA SER A 135 1.65 9.43 10.82
C SER A 135 1.58 7.91 10.86
N GLY A 136 2.72 7.26 10.59
CA GLY A 136 2.84 5.80 10.68
C GLY A 136 2.88 5.09 9.34
N ALA A 137 2.67 5.77 8.21
CA ALA A 137 2.84 5.14 6.90
C ALA A 137 4.32 4.89 6.58
N SER A 138 4.57 3.84 5.80
CA SER A 138 5.87 3.55 5.20
C SER A 138 6.06 4.33 3.91
N TYR A 139 7.32 4.54 3.53
CA TYR A 139 7.66 5.12 2.24
C TYR A 139 7.57 4.09 1.10
N MET A 140 8.23 2.95 1.25
CA MET A 140 8.37 1.95 0.17
C MET A 140 7.31 0.85 0.26
N ASN A 141 7.07 0.35 1.46
CA ASN A 141 6.27 -0.86 1.69
C ASN A 141 4.78 -0.54 1.65
N SER A 142 4.02 -1.33 0.92
CA SER A 142 2.56 -1.36 1.07
C SER A 142 2.20 -1.99 2.42
N SER A 143 1.21 -1.42 3.10
CA SER A 143 0.67 -1.97 4.33
C SER A 143 -0.19 -3.21 4.05
N LEU A 144 -0.57 -3.94 5.10
CA LEU A 144 -1.34 -5.17 5.02
C LEU A 144 -2.45 -5.18 6.08
N VAL A 145 -3.67 -5.51 5.68
CA VAL A 145 -4.71 -5.93 6.63
C VAL A 145 -4.74 -7.46 6.69
N TYR A 146 -4.65 -8.00 7.90
CA TYR A 146 -4.82 -9.42 8.15
C TYR A 146 -5.71 -9.65 9.38
N GLY A 147 -6.87 -10.28 9.17
CA GLY A 147 -7.92 -10.34 10.18
C GLY A 147 -8.46 -8.94 10.50
N ASP A 148 -8.50 -8.60 11.78
CA ASP A 148 -9.02 -7.31 12.28
C ASP A 148 -7.95 -6.22 12.39
N TYR A 149 -6.72 -6.50 11.95
CA TYR A 149 -5.58 -5.60 12.18
C TYR A 149 -4.95 -5.11 10.87
N HIS A 150 -4.58 -3.83 10.87
CA HIS A 150 -3.80 -3.17 9.84
C HIS A 150 -2.35 -3.04 10.29
N TYR A 151 -1.44 -3.58 9.50
CA TYR A 151 -0.01 -3.62 9.79
C TYR A 151 0.77 -2.73 8.82
N THR A 152 1.63 -1.88 9.35
CA THR A 152 2.57 -1.08 8.57
C THR A 152 4.00 -1.44 8.95
N LEU A 153 4.78 -1.87 7.96
CA LEU A 153 6.22 -2.11 8.09
C LEU A 153 6.97 -0.87 7.62
N LEU A 154 7.69 -0.23 8.52
CA LEU A 154 8.58 0.86 8.15
C LEU A 154 9.90 0.30 7.58
N THR A 155 10.50 1.01 6.64
CA THR A 155 11.77 0.60 6.00
C THR A 155 12.90 0.35 7.00
N GLN A 156 12.87 1.00 8.16
CA GLN A 156 13.84 0.76 9.24
C GLN A 156 13.55 -0.49 10.09
N GLY A 157 12.55 -1.32 9.73
CA GLY A 157 12.23 -2.57 10.43
C GLY A 157 11.38 -2.41 11.69
N PHE A 158 10.58 -1.36 11.76
CA PHE A 158 9.56 -1.21 12.78
C PHE A 158 8.19 -1.63 12.27
N LEU A 159 7.49 -2.46 13.02
CA LEU A 159 6.10 -2.82 12.76
C LEU A 159 5.16 -1.98 13.62
N ILE A 160 4.14 -1.41 13.00
CA ILE A 160 3.05 -0.68 13.65
C ILE A 160 1.75 -1.43 13.37
N CYS A 161 0.87 -1.52 14.37
CA CYS A 161 -0.42 -2.18 14.25
C CYS A 161 -1.55 -1.25 14.69
N HIS A 162 -2.60 -1.20 13.87
CA HIS A 162 -3.87 -0.54 14.19
C HIS A 162 -5.02 -1.53 14.06
N GLU A 163 -6.13 -1.27 14.73
CA GLU A 163 -7.40 -1.91 14.40
C GLU A 163 -7.80 -1.49 12.97
N ALA A 164 -8.06 -2.44 12.08
CA ALA A 164 -8.30 -2.14 10.67
C ALA A 164 -9.53 -1.25 10.45
N LYS A 165 -10.63 -1.48 11.18
CA LYS A 165 -11.90 -0.75 11.00
C LYS A 165 -11.94 0.62 11.65
N SER A 166 -11.23 0.82 12.75
CA SER A 166 -11.30 2.05 13.56
C SER A 166 -10.05 2.93 13.45
N GLY A 167 -8.92 2.37 13.00
CA GLY A 167 -7.62 3.05 13.02
C GLY A 167 -7.02 3.23 14.41
N LYS A 168 -7.64 2.63 15.46
CA LYS A 168 -7.11 2.70 16.83
C LYS A 168 -5.75 2.02 16.89
N LEU A 169 -4.76 2.69 17.47
CA LEU A 169 -3.43 2.14 17.66
C LEU A 169 -3.47 0.95 18.62
N VAL A 170 -2.91 -0.17 18.21
CA VAL A 170 -2.77 -1.41 19.01
C VAL A 170 -1.37 -1.47 19.61
N TYR A 171 -0.35 -1.40 18.76
CA TYR A 171 1.04 -1.21 19.20
C TYR A 171 1.83 -0.33 18.22
N ASN A 172 2.80 0.39 18.76
CA ASN A 172 3.61 1.32 17.99
C ASN A 172 5.06 0.85 17.92
N ARG A 173 5.67 0.94 16.72
CA ARG A 173 7.11 0.79 16.45
C ARG A 173 7.80 -0.37 17.19
N GLN A 174 7.26 -1.58 17.03
CA GLN A 174 7.94 -2.78 17.49
C GLN A 174 9.07 -3.15 16.54
N ARG A 175 10.29 -3.22 17.04
CA ARG A 175 11.47 -3.55 16.23
C ARG A 175 11.50 -5.05 15.94
N ILE A 176 11.61 -5.42 14.65
CA ILE A 176 11.64 -6.82 14.20
C ILE A 176 13.03 -7.40 14.37
N ASP A 177 14.05 -6.69 13.89
CA ASP A 177 15.46 -7.07 14.00
C ASP A 177 16.32 -5.82 14.20
N PHE A 178 17.28 -5.89 15.12
CA PHE A 178 18.21 -4.79 15.40
C PHE A 178 19.44 -4.80 14.48
N ASN A 179 19.68 -5.90 13.77
CA ASN A 179 20.86 -6.10 12.93
C ASN A 179 20.58 -5.90 11.43
N SER A 180 19.29 -5.80 11.01
CA SER A 180 18.97 -5.62 9.60
C SER A 180 19.22 -4.18 9.12
N THR A 181 19.68 -4.04 7.87
CA THR A 181 19.91 -2.74 7.24
C THR A 181 18.59 -2.10 6.79
N GLY A 182 17.62 -2.91 6.33
CA GLY A 182 16.36 -2.37 5.86
C GLY A 182 15.32 -3.43 5.44
N PHE A 183 14.11 -2.92 5.16
CA PHE A 183 12.99 -3.69 4.66
C PHE A 183 12.37 -2.93 3.48
N THR A 184 12.70 -3.31 2.27
CA THR A 184 12.13 -2.72 1.03
C THR A 184 10.89 -3.47 0.56
N ALA A 185 10.86 -4.79 0.72
CA ALA A 185 9.72 -5.63 0.37
C ALA A 185 8.49 -5.34 1.24
N SER A 186 7.30 -5.36 0.65
CA SER A 186 6.05 -5.23 1.40
C SER A 186 5.76 -6.46 2.25
N LEU A 187 4.95 -6.27 3.29
CA LEU A 187 4.42 -7.39 4.09
C LEU A 187 3.59 -8.33 3.23
N TRP A 188 3.65 -9.60 3.54
CA TRP A 188 2.77 -10.62 3.00
C TRP A 188 2.28 -11.54 4.12
N ALA A 189 1.16 -12.23 3.90
CA ALA A 189 0.56 -13.11 4.89
C ALA A 189 0.19 -14.46 4.28
N TYR A 190 0.43 -15.52 5.03
CA TYR A 190 0.06 -16.86 4.64
C TYR A 190 -0.15 -17.75 5.86
N ASN A 191 -1.18 -18.59 5.83
CA ASN A 191 -1.45 -19.61 6.83
C ASN A 191 -1.33 -19.12 8.29
N GLY A 192 -2.07 -18.05 8.61
CA GLY A 192 -2.15 -17.52 9.97
C GLY A 192 -0.91 -16.77 10.45
N LYS A 193 -0.04 -16.32 9.56
CA LYS A 193 1.19 -15.60 9.89
C LYS A 193 1.42 -14.42 8.95
N ILE A 194 2.14 -13.43 9.44
CA ILE A 194 2.62 -12.27 8.67
C ILE A 194 4.13 -12.40 8.50
N PHE A 195 4.61 -12.03 7.32
CA PHE A 195 6.02 -12.20 6.97
C PHE A 195 6.61 -10.89 6.43
N PRO A 196 7.47 -10.21 7.17
CA PRO A 196 8.45 -9.28 6.65
C PRO A 196 9.70 -10.02 6.19
N ILE A 197 10.38 -9.49 5.17
CA ILE A 197 11.69 -9.96 4.71
C ILE A 197 12.67 -8.80 4.69
N THR A 198 13.86 -9.00 5.22
CA THR A 198 14.92 -7.99 5.22
C THR A 198 15.63 -7.92 3.89
N GLU A 199 16.39 -6.86 3.67
CA GLU A 199 17.24 -6.73 2.47
C GLU A 199 18.36 -7.77 2.44
N GLU A 200 18.80 -8.32 3.58
CA GLU A 200 19.74 -9.42 3.67
C GLU A 200 19.13 -10.80 3.34
N GLY A 201 17.80 -10.87 3.20
CA GLY A 201 17.08 -12.10 2.86
C GLY A 201 16.52 -12.88 4.05
N ASP A 202 16.56 -12.32 5.24
CA ASP A 202 15.96 -12.91 6.42
C ASP A 202 14.44 -12.75 6.43
N THR A 203 13.70 -13.83 6.30
CA THR A 203 12.23 -13.82 6.44
C THR A 203 11.84 -14.11 7.88
N TYR A 204 11.17 -13.17 8.52
CA TYR A 204 10.59 -13.35 9.86
C TYR A 204 9.16 -13.85 9.76
N ALA A 205 8.75 -14.71 10.68
CA ALA A 205 7.36 -15.08 10.90
C ALA A 205 6.83 -14.37 12.14
N ILE A 206 5.75 -13.61 11.99
CA ILE A 206 5.11 -12.84 13.05
C ILE A 206 3.71 -13.40 13.30
N GLN A 207 3.37 -13.62 14.57
CA GLN A 207 2.02 -13.97 14.97
C GLN A 207 1.10 -12.74 14.80
N PRO A 208 0.01 -12.82 14.00
CA PRO A 208 -0.96 -11.72 13.93
C PRO A 208 -1.73 -11.59 15.25
N GLY A 209 -2.12 -10.37 15.57
CA GLY A 209 -2.94 -10.11 16.76
C GLY A 209 -2.55 -8.84 17.50
N PRO A 210 -3.11 -8.63 18.70
CA PRO A 210 -2.91 -7.40 19.47
C PRO A 210 -1.51 -7.31 20.13
N GLU A 211 -0.78 -8.42 20.17
CA GLU A 211 0.57 -8.48 20.74
C GLU A 211 1.61 -8.71 19.65
N PHE A 212 2.70 -7.96 19.69
CA PHE A 212 3.84 -8.17 18.80
C PHE A 212 4.64 -9.40 19.24
N LYS A 213 4.71 -10.42 18.38
CA LYS A 213 5.49 -11.63 18.64
C LYS A 213 6.13 -12.18 17.38
N VAL A 214 7.45 -12.17 17.33
CA VAL A 214 8.23 -12.91 16.33
C VAL A 214 8.30 -14.38 16.75
N ILE A 215 7.87 -15.28 15.85
CA ILE A 215 7.76 -16.73 16.12
C ILE A 215 8.73 -17.58 15.28
N GLY A 216 9.50 -16.96 14.39
CA GLY A 216 10.51 -17.63 13.60
C GLY A 216 11.31 -16.70 12.70
N LYS A 217 12.48 -17.20 12.27
CA LYS A 217 13.38 -16.55 11.31
C LYS A 217 13.87 -17.59 10.32
N ASN A 218 13.89 -17.27 9.03
CA ASN A 218 14.35 -18.12 7.94
C ASN A 218 15.28 -17.33 7.03
N PRO A 219 16.60 -17.53 7.12
CA PRO A 219 17.58 -16.84 6.30
C PRO A 219 17.67 -17.45 4.89
N LEU A 220 17.95 -16.61 3.89
CA LEU A 220 18.34 -17.03 2.54
C LEU A 220 19.78 -16.60 2.21
N ASP A 221 20.40 -15.78 3.06
CA ASP A 221 21.76 -15.25 2.92
C ASP A 221 22.01 -14.57 1.55
N GLU A 222 20.99 -13.98 0.98
CA GLU A 222 21.04 -13.24 -0.28
C GLU A 222 20.14 -12.01 -0.25
N MET A 223 20.56 -10.92 -0.91
CA MET A 223 19.81 -9.69 -0.97
C MET A 223 18.42 -9.86 -1.61
N VAL A 224 17.38 -9.38 -0.93
CA VAL A 224 15.98 -9.40 -1.38
C VAL A 224 15.38 -8.01 -1.28
N MET A 225 14.85 -7.50 -2.39
CA MET A 225 14.10 -6.24 -2.44
C MET A 225 12.65 -6.42 -2.91
N ALA A 226 12.37 -7.52 -3.59
CA ALA A 226 11.05 -7.82 -4.14
C ALA A 226 10.16 -8.50 -3.10
N THR A 227 8.89 -8.09 -3.05
CA THR A 227 7.87 -8.78 -2.24
C THR A 227 7.70 -10.21 -2.75
N PRO A 228 7.79 -11.25 -1.87
CA PRO A 228 7.53 -12.63 -2.24
C PRO A 228 6.12 -12.83 -2.80
N ALA A 229 5.98 -13.73 -3.75
CA ALA A 229 4.70 -14.09 -4.36
C ALA A 229 4.24 -15.47 -3.89
N ILE A 230 2.93 -15.64 -3.67
CA ILE A 230 2.32 -16.93 -3.34
C ILE A 230 1.47 -17.37 -4.52
N ALA A 231 1.82 -18.51 -5.10
CA ALA A 231 1.08 -19.09 -6.22
C ALA A 231 1.17 -20.62 -6.20
N ARG A 232 0.05 -21.29 -6.55
CA ARG A 232 -0.01 -22.75 -6.71
C ARG A 232 0.61 -23.53 -5.54
N GLY A 233 0.31 -23.13 -4.30
CA GLY A 233 0.83 -23.79 -3.08
C GLY A 233 2.31 -23.60 -2.83
N SER A 234 2.95 -22.64 -3.49
CA SER A 234 4.37 -22.33 -3.36
C SER A 234 4.58 -20.86 -3.03
N VAL A 235 5.67 -20.57 -2.31
CA VAL A 235 6.20 -19.21 -2.13
C VAL A 235 7.35 -19.03 -3.11
N PHE A 236 7.33 -17.93 -3.85
CA PHE A 236 8.39 -17.54 -4.77
C PHE A 236 9.10 -16.33 -4.22
N ILE A 237 10.42 -16.43 -4.03
CA ILE A 237 11.28 -15.35 -3.53
C ILE A 237 12.34 -15.06 -4.59
N ARG A 238 12.38 -13.82 -5.09
CA ARG A 238 13.44 -13.36 -5.98
C ARG A 238 14.51 -12.65 -5.15
N THR A 239 15.71 -13.18 -5.19
CA THR A 239 16.93 -12.59 -4.63
C THR A 239 17.74 -11.87 -5.73
N ALA A 240 18.91 -11.38 -5.39
CA ALA A 240 19.82 -10.75 -6.36
C ALA A 240 20.24 -11.71 -7.48
N SER A 241 20.46 -13.00 -7.17
CA SER A 241 21.01 -13.99 -8.10
C SER A 241 20.08 -15.16 -8.41
N HIS A 242 19.02 -15.40 -7.60
CA HIS A 242 18.16 -16.57 -7.75
C HIS A 242 16.67 -16.25 -7.73
N LEU A 243 15.88 -17.18 -8.26
CA LEU A 243 14.44 -17.29 -8.04
C LEU A 243 14.16 -18.59 -7.28
N TYR A 244 13.83 -18.47 -6.01
CA TYR A 244 13.48 -19.61 -5.16
C TYR A 244 12.01 -19.96 -5.32
N ARG A 245 11.71 -21.24 -5.41
CA ARG A 245 10.38 -21.81 -5.26
C ARG A 245 10.36 -22.70 -4.02
N ILE A 246 9.64 -22.31 -2.98
CA ILE A 246 9.51 -23.05 -1.73
C ILE A 246 8.10 -23.65 -1.68
N ALA A 247 8.00 -24.96 -1.58
CA ALA A 247 6.74 -25.70 -1.52
C ALA A 247 6.84 -26.82 -0.48
N LYS A 248 5.68 -27.23 0.07
CA LYS A 248 5.61 -28.46 0.86
C LYS A 248 5.85 -29.66 -0.07
N ARG A 249 6.70 -30.58 0.33
CA ARG A 249 6.87 -31.89 -0.31
C ARG A 249 5.69 -32.79 0.00
#